data_b17ef4ae92db00ed00721e84f961e139
#
_entry.id   b17ef4ae92db00ed00721e84f961e139
#
_cell.length_a   1.000
_cell.length_b   1.000
_cell.length_c   1.000
_cell.angle_alpha   90.00
_cell.angle_beta   90.00
_cell.angle_gamma   90.00
#
_symmetry.space_group_name_H-M   'P 1'
#
loop_
_entity.id
_entity.type
_entity.pdbx_description
1 polymer ?
#
loop_
_entity_poly.entity_id
_entity_poly.type
_entity_poly.pdbx_seq_one_letter_code
_entity_poly.pdbx_strand_id
1 'polypeptide(L)'
;MKTIYSVGNIPIDMKKKRLNPVKSQTKELKKLLKKASNTAFGQHYKFDEILKSEDILKTYKENVPIFDYNSMYKNWWYRALNGESCVTWPGKIKYFALSSGTSEASSKFIPITSNMLSSIKKASVQQILAATKYDFPLDFYDKGFLMIGGSTHLQYNGTYYAGDLSGITAAKLPFWFEYFYKPGRKISQTTDWNTKLDEMVKKAPSWDIGVLVGVPSWVQILLERIIKEYNLNTIHDLWPSLSAYVHSGVAFTPYEKSFEKLFGKPVVYSESYLASEGYIAYQVDLNKRIMQLVVDNGIYYEFVPFNENNFDEDGNIKQNCNSLTISEVEEGVDYAILLSTNAGSWRYLIGDVVKFVNKEKCEITISGRTKQFLSLVGEHLSQDNMNQAVENISNELKVDINEFTVAGFREDKTFAHHWYIACDEPIDKELAIKKIDEHLKVLNDDYRVEREEALRNLYIDVLPTHVFYDFMEKTGKIGGATKFPRVLKGKRYEDWKEFISSLNSDK
;
A
#
# COMPACT_ATOMS: atom_id res chain seq x y z
N MET A 1 22.49 -34.30 -16.50
CA MET A 1 23.04 -33.13 -17.20
C MET A 1 22.03 -32.00 -16.97
N LYS A 2 22.35 -31.06 -16.07
CA LYS A 2 21.50 -29.92 -15.79
C LYS A 2 21.93 -28.79 -16.75
N THR A 3 21.15 -28.52 -17.75
CA THR A 3 21.36 -27.38 -18.65
C THR A 3 20.77 -26.15 -17.96
N ILE A 4 21.65 -25.32 -17.40
CA ILE A 4 21.29 -24.02 -16.83
C ILE A 4 21.18 -23.06 -18.02
N TYR A 5 19.97 -22.66 -18.40
CA TYR A 5 19.77 -21.52 -19.28
C TYR A 5 20.09 -20.25 -18.50
N SER A 6 21.20 -19.59 -18.86
CA SER A 6 21.61 -18.32 -18.30
C SER A 6 20.72 -17.20 -18.85
N VAL A 7 19.83 -16.67 -18.03
CA VAL A 7 19.27 -15.34 -18.23
C VAL A 7 20.37 -14.34 -17.92
N GLY A 8 21.10 -13.92 -18.95
CA GLY A 8 22.16 -12.91 -18.94
C GLY A 8 23.16 -13.02 -17.80
N ASN A 9 24.44 -13.13 -18.07
CA ASN A 9 25.58 -13.26 -17.16
C ASN A 9 25.49 -12.35 -15.90
N ILE A 10 24.65 -12.67 -14.94
CA ILE A 10 24.69 -12.15 -13.59
C ILE A 10 25.20 -13.31 -12.73
N PRO A 11 26.40 -13.22 -12.16
CA PRO A 11 26.85 -14.21 -11.19
C PRO A 11 25.91 -14.13 -9.98
N ILE A 12 25.06 -15.11 -9.81
CA ILE A 12 24.25 -15.26 -8.60
C ILE A 12 25.18 -15.80 -7.52
N ASP A 13 25.96 -14.91 -6.91
CA ASP A 13 26.68 -15.23 -5.68
C ASP A 13 25.63 -15.28 -4.54
N MET A 14 25.08 -16.47 -4.32
CA MET A 14 24.02 -16.76 -3.33
C MET A 14 24.49 -16.67 -1.87
N LYS A 15 25.71 -16.24 -1.61
CA LYS A 15 26.18 -15.84 -0.28
C LYS A 15 26.01 -14.32 -0.12
N LYS A 16 24.78 -13.80 -0.14
CA LYS A 16 24.56 -12.43 0.35
C LYS A 16 25.09 -12.34 1.77
N LYS A 17 26.23 -11.63 1.94
CA LYS A 17 26.70 -11.18 3.24
C LYS A 17 25.50 -10.55 3.94
N ARG A 18 25.15 -11.06 5.13
CA ARG A 18 24.01 -10.52 5.91
C ARG A 18 24.23 -9.02 6.04
N LEU A 19 23.42 -8.22 5.35
CA LEU A 19 23.53 -6.76 5.41
C LEU A 19 23.30 -6.34 6.86
N ASN A 20 24.18 -5.51 7.40
CA ASN A 20 23.91 -4.86 8.66
C ASN A 20 22.98 -3.66 8.40
N PRO A 21 21.72 -3.68 8.87
CA PRO A 21 20.74 -2.68 8.53
C PRO A 21 21.17 -1.26 8.95
N VAL A 22 21.77 -1.12 10.13
CA VAL A 22 22.23 0.17 10.66
C VAL A 22 23.29 0.78 9.77
N LYS A 23 24.32 -0.02 9.41
CA LYS A 23 25.40 0.42 8.51
C LYS A 23 24.85 0.75 7.11
N SER A 24 23.90 -0.04 6.60
CA SER A 24 23.25 0.20 5.30
C SER A 24 22.47 1.51 5.32
N GLN A 25 21.68 1.75 6.34
CA GLN A 25 20.86 2.95 6.46
C GLN A 25 21.72 4.22 6.64
N THR A 26 22.76 4.17 7.46
CA THR A 26 23.71 5.29 7.57
C THR A 26 24.39 5.58 6.23
N LYS A 27 24.77 4.54 5.48
CA LYS A 27 25.36 4.69 4.14
C LYS A 27 24.37 5.28 3.14
N GLU A 28 23.10 4.85 3.19
CA GLU A 28 22.06 5.41 2.32
C GLU A 28 21.81 6.88 2.62
N LEU A 29 21.67 7.28 3.90
CA LEU A 29 21.53 8.70 4.25
C LEU A 29 22.70 9.53 3.71
N LYS A 30 23.95 9.08 3.93
CA LYS A 30 25.13 9.78 3.39
C LYS A 30 25.08 9.94 1.88
N LYS A 31 24.66 8.93 1.14
CA LYS A 31 24.51 9.01 -0.32
C LYS A 31 23.45 10.01 -0.74
N LEU A 32 22.29 9.99 -0.07
CA LEU A 32 21.19 10.91 -0.35
C LEU A 32 21.61 12.36 -0.12
N LEU A 33 22.17 12.66 1.06
CA LEU A 33 22.65 14.00 1.41
C LEU A 33 23.72 14.49 0.41
N LYS A 34 24.74 13.67 0.12
CA LYS A 34 25.80 14.00 -0.84
C LYS A 34 25.25 14.29 -2.23
N LYS A 35 24.23 13.51 -2.68
CA LYS A 35 23.64 13.69 -4.00
C LYS A 35 22.81 14.96 -4.09
N ALA A 36 22.14 15.35 -3.01
CA ALA A 36 21.24 16.49 -2.96
C ALA A 36 21.87 17.77 -2.36
N SER A 37 23.14 17.78 -1.99
CA SER A 37 23.76 18.94 -1.32
C SER A 37 23.67 20.24 -2.12
N ASN A 38 23.74 20.15 -3.45
CA ASN A 38 23.63 21.30 -4.35
C ASN A 38 22.19 21.64 -4.78
N THR A 39 21.18 21.02 -4.18
CA THR A 39 19.77 21.40 -4.40
C THR A 39 19.39 22.58 -3.51
N ALA A 40 18.29 23.28 -3.84
CA ALA A 40 17.78 24.35 -2.99
C ALA A 40 17.49 23.86 -1.55
N PHE A 41 16.92 22.63 -1.42
CA PHE A 41 16.66 21.97 -0.13
C PHE A 41 17.97 21.67 0.61
N GLY A 42 18.95 21.06 -0.08
CA GLY A 42 20.23 20.69 0.51
C GLY A 42 21.06 21.88 1.00
N GLN A 43 21.02 23.00 0.26
CA GLN A 43 21.66 24.26 0.67
C GLN A 43 20.94 24.88 1.86
N HIS A 44 19.60 24.94 1.84
CA HIS A 44 18.80 25.49 2.93
C HIS A 44 19.04 24.76 4.27
N TYR A 45 19.08 23.41 4.24
CA TYR A 45 19.30 22.58 5.43
C TYR A 45 20.77 22.16 5.60
N LYS A 46 21.70 22.81 4.87
CA LYS A 46 23.14 22.70 5.05
C LYS A 46 23.68 21.27 5.00
N PHE A 47 23.29 20.50 3.99
CA PHE A 47 23.66 19.09 3.86
C PHE A 47 25.17 18.84 3.87
N ASP A 48 25.98 19.78 3.37
CA ASP A 48 27.45 19.69 3.41
C ASP A 48 28.00 19.83 4.84
N GLU A 49 27.35 20.62 5.70
CA GLU A 49 27.73 20.73 7.12
C GLU A 49 27.32 19.45 7.88
N ILE A 50 26.12 18.91 7.61
CA ILE A 50 25.65 17.64 8.17
C ILE A 50 26.61 16.50 7.80
N LEU A 51 27.05 16.42 6.55
CA LEU A 51 27.99 15.40 6.08
C LEU A 51 29.37 15.44 6.75
N LYS A 52 29.78 16.62 7.25
CA LYS A 52 31.06 16.84 7.95
C LYS A 52 30.96 16.67 9.48
N SER A 53 29.72 16.56 10.01
CA SER A 53 29.50 16.41 11.46
C SER A 53 30.01 15.06 11.98
N GLU A 54 30.34 14.98 13.26
CA GLU A 54 30.75 13.74 13.91
C GLU A 54 29.62 12.72 13.94
N ASP A 55 28.39 13.17 14.24
CA ASP A 55 27.18 12.35 14.24
C ASP A 55 26.18 12.86 13.18
N ILE A 56 26.28 12.26 12.00
CA ILE A 56 25.44 12.63 10.86
C ILE A 56 23.95 12.36 11.13
N LEU A 57 23.62 11.29 11.83
CA LEU A 57 22.21 10.92 12.10
C LEU A 57 21.57 11.91 13.04
N LYS A 58 22.25 12.25 14.13
CA LYS A 58 21.80 13.26 15.09
C LYS A 58 21.68 14.63 14.44
N THR A 59 22.76 15.09 13.77
CA THR A 59 22.79 16.40 13.12
C THR A 59 21.72 16.53 12.04
N TYR A 60 21.43 15.45 11.29
CA TYR A 60 20.36 15.42 10.30
C TYR A 60 18.98 15.61 10.93
N LYS A 61 18.70 14.90 12.03
CA LYS A 61 17.43 15.03 12.77
C LYS A 61 17.22 16.44 13.33
N GLU A 62 18.28 17.06 13.82
CA GLU A 62 18.24 18.40 14.43
C GLU A 62 18.05 19.53 13.38
N ASN A 63 18.62 19.36 12.19
CA ASN A 63 18.59 20.43 11.17
C ASN A 63 17.38 20.31 10.23
N VAL A 64 16.89 19.11 9.94
CA VAL A 64 15.80 18.89 8.98
C VAL A 64 14.52 18.57 9.74
N PRO A 65 13.45 19.39 9.61
CA PRO A 65 12.18 19.10 10.26
C PRO A 65 11.46 17.89 9.64
N ILE A 66 10.47 17.36 10.34
CA ILE A 66 9.53 16.37 9.78
C ILE A 66 8.52 17.10 8.91
N PHE A 67 8.26 16.55 7.73
CA PHE A 67 7.30 17.08 6.77
C PHE A 67 6.12 16.11 6.59
N ASP A 68 4.93 16.66 6.59
CA ASP A 68 3.75 16.05 5.97
C ASP A 68 3.64 16.49 4.50
N TYR A 69 2.60 16.03 3.80
CA TYR A 69 2.39 16.42 2.40
C TYR A 69 2.22 17.94 2.23
N ASN A 70 1.39 18.56 3.08
CA ASN A 70 1.05 19.97 2.95
C ASN A 70 2.28 20.88 3.14
N SER A 71 3.08 20.60 4.16
CA SER A 71 4.32 21.36 4.44
C SER A 71 5.38 21.11 3.36
N MET A 72 5.54 19.85 2.90
CA MET A 72 6.50 19.54 1.83
C MET A 72 6.07 20.15 0.50
N TYR A 73 4.77 20.10 0.15
CA TYR A 73 4.22 20.72 -1.04
C TYR A 73 4.39 22.24 -0.99
N LYS A 74 3.90 22.90 0.07
CA LYS A 74 3.89 24.36 0.21
C LYS A 74 5.29 24.97 0.21
N ASN A 75 6.28 24.29 0.80
CA ASN A 75 7.62 24.85 0.94
C ASN A 75 8.54 24.49 -0.23
N TRP A 76 8.32 23.32 -0.88
CA TRP A 76 9.29 22.77 -1.81
C TRP A 76 8.71 22.23 -3.12
N TRP A 77 7.78 21.26 -3.09
CA TRP A 77 7.38 20.55 -4.29
C TRP A 77 6.61 21.38 -5.29
N TYR A 78 5.89 22.43 -4.86
CA TYR A 78 5.24 23.37 -5.78
C TYR A 78 6.22 24.03 -6.76
N ARG A 79 7.48 24.28 -6.34
CA ARG A 79 8.54 24.83 -7.19
C ARG A 79 8.92 23.83 -8.29
N ALA A 80 9.09 22.55 -7.91
CA ALA A 80 9.37 21.47 -8.87
C ALA A 80 8.21 21.26 -9.85
N LEU A 81 6.95 21.36 -9.40
CA LEU A 81 5.75 21.32 -10.25
C LEU A 81 5.71 22.52 -11.23
N ASN A 82 6.19 23.67 -10.83
CA ASN A 82 6.35 24.84 -11.72
C ASN A 82 7.57 24.72 -12.65
N GLY A 83 8.27 23.59 -12.65
CA GLY A 83 9.36 23.29 -13.58
C GLY A 83 10.74 23.71 -13.11
N GLU A 84 10.90 24.21 -11.87
CA GLU A 84 12.19 24.56 -11.31
C GLU A 84 13.05 23.29 -11.12
N SER A 85 14.31 23.38 -11.52
CA SER A 85 15.29 22.29 -11.40
C SER A 85 16.02 22.34 -10.07
N CYS A 86 16.52 21.20 -9.61
CA CYS A 86 17.35 21.08 -8.41
C CYS A 86 16.68 21.64 -7.14
N VAL A 87 15.36 21.45 -6.99
CA VAL A 87 14.64 21.91 -5.78
C VAL A 87 14.95 20.98 -4.60
N THR A 88 14.45 19.75 -4.61
CA THR A 88 14.66 18.77 -3.55
C THR A 88 15.55 17.59 -3.99
N TRP A 89 15.74 17.43 -5.30
CA TRP A 89 16.61 16.42 -5.92
C TRP A 89 17.31 17.03 -7.15
N PRO A 90 18.51 16.55 -7.52
CA PRO A 90 19.22 17.08 -8.69
C PRO A 90 18.46 16.91 -10.00
N GLY A 91 18.47 17.95 -10.82
CA GLY A 91 17.80 18.00 -12.10
C GLY A 91 16.33 18.40 -12.02
N LYS A 92 15.63 18.32 -13.16
CA LYS A 92 14.20 18.59 -13.27
C LYS A 92 13.39 17.32 -12.98
N ILE A 93 12.39 17.43 -12.12
CA ILE A 93 11.44 16.34 -11.88
C ILE A 93 10.49 16.26 -13.07
N LYS A 94 10.51 15.14 -13.78
CA LYS A 94 9.72 14.92 -15.00
C LYS A 94 8.41 14.17 -14.76
N TYR A 95 8.30 13.45 -13.65
CA TYR A 95 7.15 12.62 -13.33
C TYR A 95 6.69 12.90 -11.90
N PHE A 96 5.37 12.95 -11.73
CA PHE A 96 4.73 12.98 -10.41
C PHE A 96 3.71 11.85 -10.34
N ALA A 97 3.81 11.03 -9.29
CA ALA A 97 2.79 10.06 -9.01
C ALA A 97 1.60 10.75 -8.35
N LEU A 98 0.40 10.46 -8.87
CA LEU A 98 -0.86 10.86 -8.27
C LEU A 98 -1.20 9.83 -7.20
N SER A 99 -1.14 10.23 -5.93
CA SER A 99 -1.58 9.38 -4.83
C SER A 99 -3.00 9.80 -4.43
N SER A 100 -3.90 8.84 -4.32
CA SER A 100 -5.23 9.08 -3.80
C SER A 100 -5.10 9.51 -2.33
N GLY A 101 -5.29 10.78 -2.05
CA GLY A 101 -5.39 11.27 -0.67
C GLY A 101 -6.58 10.61 0.00
N THR A 102 -6.37 9.90 1.10
CA THR A 102 -7.45 9.24 1.86
C THR A 102 -8.31 10.24 2.63
N SER A 103 -7.86 11.47 2.79
CA SER A 103 -8.53 12.50 3.63
C SER A 103 -8.89 13.81 2.92
N GLU A 104 -8.41 14.07 1.68
CA GLU A 104 -8.65 15.33 1.00
C GLU A 104 -9.12 15.10 -0.44
N ALA A 105 -9.93 16.03 -0.97
CA ALA A 105 -10.59 15.92 -2.28
C ALA A 105 -9.60 15.98 -3.47
N SER A 106 -8.34 16.35 -3.27
CA SER A 106 -7.33 16.48 -4.33
C SER A 106 -6.25 15.40 -4.25
N SER A 107 -5.84 14.89 -5.41
CA SER A 107 -4.71 13.96 -5.52
C SER A 107 -3.41 14.62 -5.09
N LYS A 108 -2.56 13.88 -4.36
CA LYS A 108 -1.22 14.33 -3.97
C LYS A 108 -0.25 14.10 -5.12
N PHE A 109 0.63 15.07 -5.38
CA PHE A 109 1.68 14.98 -6.39
C PHE A 109 3.00 14.57 -5.73
N ILE A 110 3.39 13.32 -5.86
CA ILE A 110 4.64 12.78 -5.28
C ILE A 110 5.72 12.74 -6.37
N PRO A 111 6.89 13.37 -6.18
CA PRO A 111 7.93 13.41 -7.20
C PRO A 111 8.52 12.03 -7.46
N ILE A 112 8.71 11.72 -8.74
CA ILE A 112 9.30 10.46 -9.22
C ILE A 112 10.55 10.78 -10.05
N THR A 113 11.70 10.27 -9.63
CA THR A 113 12.96 10.43 -10.32
C THR A 113 13.40 9.15 -11.03
N SER A 114 14.37 9.27 -11.94
CA SER A 114 15.01 8.10 -12.56
C SER A 114 15.73 7.22 -11.54
N ASN A 115 16.29 7.82 -10.49
CA ASN A 115 16.93 7.09 -9.40
C ASN A 115 15.91 6.21 -8.65
N MET A 116 14.75 6.77 -8.34
CA MET A 116 13.66 6.03 -7.68
C MET A 116 13.13 4.89 -8.56
N LEU A 117 12.88 5.15 -9.85
CA LEU A 117 12.46 4.10 -10.79
C LEU A 117 13.49 2.95 -10.88
N SER A 118 14.78 3.28 -10.86
CA SER A 118 15.85 2.27 -10.79
C SER A 118 15.84 1.48 -9.49
N SER A 119 15.57 2.15 -8.37
CA SER A 119 15.41 1.50 -7.05
C SER A 119 14.20 0.58 -7.02
N ILE A 120 13.05 1.01 -7.53
CA ILE A 120 11.85 0.18 -7.64
C ILE A 120 12.14 -1.07 -8.47
N LYS A 121 12.76 -0.91 -9.64
CA LYS A 121 13.15 -2.04 -10.49
C LYS A 121 14.07 -3.02 -9.77
N LYS A 122 15.09 -2.51 -9.05
CA LYS A 122 16.02 -3.36 -8.27
C LYS A 122 15.28 -4.15 -7.19
N ALA A 123 14.39 -3.52 -6.43
CA ALA A 123 13.60 -4.20 -5.39
C ALA A 123 12.65 -5.24 -5.98
N SER A 124 11.97 -4.94 -7.10
CA SER A 124 11.10 -5.90 -7.81
C SER A 124 11.88 -7.14 -8.27
N VAL A 125 13.10 -6.96 -8.81
CA VAL A 125 13.98 -8.09 -9.17
C VAL A 125 14.38 -8.89 -7.93
N GLN A 126 14.68 -8.24 -6.80
CA GLN A 126 15.01 -8.92 -5.56
C GLN A 126 13.83 -9.74 -5.01
N GLN A 127 12.60 -9.23 -5.12
CA GLN A 127 11.40 -9.98 -4.75
C GLN A 127 11.21 -11.22 -5.64
N ILE A 128 11.35 -11.08 -6.97
CA ILE A 128 11.30 -12.22 -7.90
C ILE A 128 12.36 -13.27 -7.54
N LEU A 129 13.59 -12.83 -7.25
CA LEU A 129 14.68 -13.75 -6.83
C LEU A 129 14.38 -14.40 -5.47
N ALA A 130 13.70 -13.74 -4.54
CA ALA A 130 13.26 -14.37 -3.30
C ALA A 130 12.22 -15.48 -3.56
N ALA A 131 11.34 -15.27 -4.52
CA ALA A 131 10.34 -16.24 -4.93
C ALA A 131 10.93 -17.48 -5.62
N THR A 132 12.14 -17.40 -6.24
CA THR A 132 12.80 -18.57 -6.87
C THR A 132 13.24 -19.65 -5.87
N LYS A 133 13.13 -19.41 -4.58
CA LYS A 133 13.35 -20.44 -3.54
C LYS A 133 12.21 -21.45 -3.45
N TYR A 134 11.09 -21.16 -4.07
CA TYR A 134 9.91 -22.01 -4.13
C TYR A 134 9.92 -22.81 -5.43
N ASP A 135 9.48 -24.07 -5.37
CA ASP A 135 9.48 -24.98 -6.50
C ASP A 135 8.36 -24.64 -7.48
N PHE A 136 8.56 -23.65 -8.32
CA PHE A 136 7.67 -23.40 -9.45
C PHE A 136 7.98 -24.38 -10.60
N PRO A 137 6.95 -24.78 -11.36
CA PRO A 137 7.14 -25.57 -12.59
C PRO A 137 8.13 -24.89 -13.55
N LEU A 138 8.92 -25.65 -14.29
CA LEU A 138 9.94 -25.07 -15.21
C LEU A 138 9.34 -24.14 -16.26
N ASP A 139 8.16 -24.44 -16.73
CA ASP A 139 7.41 -23.65 -17.71
C ASP A 139 6.84 -22.35 -17.15
N PHE A 140 6.77 -22.19 -15.81
CA PHE A 140 6.34 -20.96 -15.15
C PHE A 140 7.12 -19.73 -15.61
N TYR A 141 8.43 -19.88 -15.84
CA TYR A 141 9.30 -18.75 -16.18
C TYR A 141 9.11 -18.21 -17.60
N ASP A 142 8.38 -18.92 -18.46
CA ASP A 142 8.05 -18.52 -19.84
C ASP A 142 6.65 -17.92 -19.96
N LYS A 143 5.90 -17.82 -18.84
CA LYS A 143 4.51 -17.37 -18.80
C LYS A 143 4.36 -15.86 -18.67
N GLY A 144 3.19 -15.36 -19.01
CA GLY A 144 2.86 -13.94 -18.89
C GLY A 144 2.66 -13.47 -17.45
N PHE A 145 2.98 -12.18 -17.25
CA PHE A 145 2.70 -11.43 -16.03
C PHE A 145 1.51 -10.52 -16.28
N LEU A 146 0.34 -10.83 -15.73
CA LEU A 146 -0.82 -9.96 -15.83
C LEU A 146 -0.78 -8.93 -14.71
N MET A 147 -0.46 -7.68 -15.06
CA MET A 147 -0.33 -6.56 -14.14
C MET A 147 -1.56 -5.66 -14.22
N ILE A 148 -2.37 -5.66 -13.18
CA ILE A 148 -3.57 -4.82 -13.07
C ILE A 148 -3.20 -3.57 -12.28
N GLY A 149 -3.08 -2.45 -12.95
CA GLY A 149 -2.69 -1.16 -12.36
C GLY A 149 -3.34 0.01 -13.08
N GLY A 150 -3.00 1.22 -12.66
CA GLY A 150 -3.44 2.46 -13.28
C GLY A 150 -3.11 2.56 -14.76
N SER A 151 -3.64 3.59 -15.42
CA SER A 151 -3.37 3.82 -16.85
C SER A 151 -1.92 4.25 -17.07
N THR A 152 -1.30 3.72 -18.14
CA THR A 152 0.01 4.19 -18.61
C THR A 152 -0.08 5.45 -19.47
N HIS A 153 -1.30 5.96 -19.72
CA HIS A 153 -1.53 7.25 -20.35
C HIS A 153 -1.30 8.37 -19.32
N LEU A 154 -0.08 8.88 -19.29
CA LEU A 154 0.30 9.94 -18.35
C LEU A 154 -0.19 11.30 -18.88
N GLN A 155 -0.75 12.11 -18.00
CA GLN A 155 -1.17 13.47 -18.31
C GLN A 155 0.04 14.40 -18.37
N TYR A 156 0.24 15.05 -19.50
CA TYR A 156 1.29 16.07 -19.66
C TYR A 156 0.70 17.47 -19.60
N ASN A 157 1.20 18.30 -18.68
CA ASN A 157 0.73 19.67 -18.48
C ASN A 157 1.65 20.75 -19.07
N GLY A 158 2.58 20.39 -19.96
CA GLY A 158 3.60 21.30 -20.50
C GLY A 158 4.91 21.31 -19.69
N THR A 159 4.91 20.86 -18.45
CA THR A 159 6.08 20.89 -17.55
C THR A 159 6.49 19.50 -17.08
N TYR A 160 5.53 18.67 -16.67
CA TYR A 160 5.75 17.33 -16.15
C TYR A 160 4.64 16.36 -16.61
N TYR A 161 4.88 15.07 -16.41
CA TYR A 161 3.90 14.02 -16.57
C TYR A 161 3.34 13.60 -15.22
N ALA A 162 2.02 13.43 -15.13
CA ALA A 162 1.34 12.96 -13.93
C ALA A 162 0.52 11.70 -14.22
N GLY A 163 0.46 10.78 -13.26
CA GLY A 163 -0.33 9.54 -13.33
C GLY A 163 -0.02 8.61 -12.17
N ASP A 164 -0.68 7.47 -12.11
CA ASP A 164 -0.41 6.48 -11.06
C ASP A 164 1.03 5.96 -11.15
N LEU A 165 1.65 5.66 -9.99
CA LEU A 165 3.00 5.08 -9.96
C LEU A 165 3.08 3.79 -10.77
N SER A 166 2.06 2.93 -10.69
CA SER A 166 1.97 1.69 -11.49
C SER A 166 1.97 1.98 -12.99
N GLY A 167 1.26 3.02 -13.43
CA GLY A 167 1.27 3.49 -14.81
C GLY A 167 2.63 4.03 -15.25
N ILE A 168 3.27 4.87 -14.38
CA ILE A 168 4.61 5.41 -14.65
C ILE A 168 5.65 4.29 -14.78
N THR A 169 5.62 3.30 -13.87
CA THR A 169 6.56 2.18 -13.88
C THR A 169 6.34 1.24 -15.07
N ALA A 170 5.08 0.92 -15.39
CA ALA A 170 4.74 0.08 -16.54
C ALA A 170 5.11 0.75 -17.87
N ALA A 171 4.96 2.08 -18.01
CA ALA A 171 5.42 2.83 -19.17
C ALA A 171 6.95 2.80 -19.39
N LYS A 172 7.72 2.39 -18.36
CA LYS A 172 9.21 2.30 -18.37
C LYS A 172 9.73 0.86 -18.36
N LEU A 173 8.87 -0.12 -18.57
CA LEU A 173 9.30 -1.51 -18.70
C LEU A 173 10.29 -1.68 -19.86
N PRO A 174 11.33 -2.52 -19.70
CA PRO A 174 12.25 -2.83 -20.79
C PRO A 174 11.51 -3.48 -21.96
N PHE A 175 11.96 -3.22 -23.20
CA PHE A 175 11.29 -3.74 -24.40
C PHE A 175 11.23 -5.28 -24.44
N TRP A 176 12.24 -5.98 -23.90
CA TRP A 176 12.26 -7.45 -23.84
C TRP A 176 11.23 -8.02 -22.86
N PHE A 177 10.80 -7.25 -21.85
CA PHE A 177 9.77 -7.66 -20.90
C PHE A 177 8.36 -7.52 -21.47
N GLU A 178 8.17 -6.75 -22.55
CA GLU A 178 6.87 -6.54 -23.19
C GLU A 178 6.21 -7.84 -23.69
N TYR A 179 7.02 -8.81 -24.05
CA TYR A 179 6.51 -10.14 -24.45
C TYR A 179 5.74 -10.82 -23.30
N PHE A 180 6.24 -10.69 -22.11
CA PHE A 180 5.64 -11.27 -20.89
C PHE A 180 4.58 -10.36 -20.28
N TYR A 181 4.63 -9.06 -20.52
CA TYR A 181 3.72 -8.09 -19.92
C TYR A 181 2.32 -8.15 -20.52
N LYS A 182 1.32 -8.45 -19.69
CA LYS A 182 -0.11 -8.36 -20.01
C LYS A 182 -0.76 -7.31 -19.08
N PRO A 183 -1.75 -6.59 -19.56
CA PRO A 183 -2.51 -6.76 -20.80
C PRO A 183 -1.82 -6.19 -22.06
N GLY A 184 -0.57 -5.72 -21.94
CA GLY A 184 0.18 -5.08 -23.01
C GLY A 184 -0.09 -3.56 -23.10
N ARG A 185 0.75 -2.84 -23.85
CA ARG A 185 0.75 -1.37 -23.87
C ARG A 185 -0.59 -0.76 -24.27
N LYS A 186 -1.26 -1.33 -25.29
CA LYS A 186 -2.50 -0.76 -25.83
C LYS A 186 -3.60 -0.71 -24.76
N ILE A 187 -3.90 -1.85 -24.14
CA ILE A 187 -4.93 -1.92 -23.08
C ILE A 187 -4.51 -1.14 -21.84
N SER A 188 -3.21 -1.13 -21.52
CA SER A 188 -2.71 -0.38 -20.36
C SER A 188 -2.85 1.14 -20.51
N GLN A 189 -2.99 1.67 -21.73
CA GLN A 189 -3.23 3.09 -21.97
C GLN A 189 -4.69 3.51 -21.78
N THR A 190 -5.62 2.56 -21.77
CA THR A 190 -7.04 2.84 -21.56
C THR A 190 -7.22 3.50 -20.18
N THR A 191 -7.87 4.68 -20.18
CA THR A 191 -8.10 5.48 -18.97
C THR A 191 -9.40 5.11 -18.27
N ASP A 192 -10.44 4.77 -19.06
CA ASP A 192 -11.70 4.29 -18.53
C ASP A 192 -11.53 2.86 -17.99
N TRP A 193 -11.86 2.70 -16.70
CA TRP A 193 -11.60 1.46 -15.99
C TRP A 193 -12.46 0.29 -16.47
N ASN A 194 -13.75 0.53 -16.72
CA ASN A 194 -14.65 -0.51 -17.19
C ASN A 194 -14.27 -1.00 -18.59
N THR A 195 -14.03 -0.07 -19.51
CA THR A 195 -13.51 -0.39 -20.85
C THR A 195 -12.22 -1.19 -20.79
N LYS A 196 -11.31 -0.82 -19.87
CA LYS A 196 -10.04 -1.53 -19.68
C LYS A 196 -10.26 -2.98 -19.21
N LEU A 197 -11.15 -3.19 -18.25
CA LEU A 197 -11.51 -4.53 -17.78
C LEU A 197 -12.16 -5.36 -18.89
N ASP A 198 -13.10 -4.79 -19.64
CA ASP A 198 -13.77 -5.48 -20.74
C ASP A 198 -12.80 -5.90 -21.85
N GLU A 199 -11.83 -5.04 -22.20
CA GLU A 199 -10.74 -5.39 -23.12
C GLU A 199 -9.85 -6.51 -22.58
N MET A 200 -9.55 -6.51 -21.26
CA MET A 200 -8.80 -7.60 -20.62
C MET A 200 -9.57 -8.92 -20.66
N VAL A 201 -10.87 -8.92 -20.30
CA VAL A 201 -11.73 -10.10 -20.38
C VAL A 201 -11.74 -10.67 -21.79
N LYS A 202 -11.99 -9.83 -22.80
CA LYS A 202 -12.01 -10.24 -24.22
C LYS A 202 -10.69 -10.84 -24.69
N LYS A 203 -9.55 -10.39 -24.16
CA LYS A 203 -8.21 -10.87 -24.55
C LYS A 203 -7.70 -12.03 -23.71
N ALA A 204 -8.30 -12.29 -22.53
CA ALA A 204 -7.87 -13.30 -21.59
C ALA A 204 -7.60 -14.69 -22.21
N PRO A 205 -8.43 -15.21 -23.15
CA PRO A 205 -8.17 -16.53 -23.77
C PRO A 205 -6.91 -16.59 -24.63
N SER A 206 -6.38 -15.43 -25.06
CA SER A 206 -5.15 -15.38 -25.86
C SER A 206 -3.87 -15.30 -25.02
N TRP A 207 -3.99 -15.31 -23.69
CA TRP A 207 -2.85 -15.19 -22.77
C TRP A 207 -2.59 -16.51 -22.06
N ASP A 208 -1.31 -16.81 -21.83
CA ASP A 208 -0.86 -17.87 -20.94
C ASP A 208 -0.21 -17.20 -19.72
N ILE A 209 -0.96 -17.10 -18.64
CA ILE A 209 -0.60 -16.34 -17.43
C ILE A 209 -0.02 -17.26 -16.37
N GLY A 210 1.18 -16.92 -15.88
CA GLY A 210 1.82 -17.57 -14.74
C GLY A 210 1.75 -16.74 -13.46
N VAL A 211 1.69 -15.41 -13.60
CA VAL A 211 1.75 -14.47 -12.46
C VAL A 211 0.66 -13.41 -12.59
N LEU A 212 -0.10 -13.22 -11.50
CA LEU A 212 -0.95 -12.04 -11.32
C LEU A 212 -0.22 -10.99 -10.48
N VAL A 213 -0.41 -9.72 -10.81
CA VAL A 213 0.13 -8.57 -10.04
C VAL A 213 -0.95 -7.50 -9.93
N GLY A 214 -1.31 -7.11 -8.74
CA GLY A 214 -2.29 -6.03 -8.56
C GLY A 214 -2.92 -5.99 -7.17
N VAL A 215 -3.81 -5.01 -6.97
CA VAL A 215 -4.59 -4.87 -5.75
C VAL A 215 -5.68 -5.95 -5.70
N PRO A 216 -5.89 -6.65 -4.58
CA PRO A 216 -6.81 -7.77 -4.46
C PRO A 216 -8.21 -7.53 -5.01
N SER A 217 -8.87 -6.45 -4.62
CA SER A 217 -10.23 -6.13 -5.08
C SER A 217 -10.36 -6.10 -6.60
N TRP A 218 -9.40 -5.48 -7.29
CA TRP A 218 -9.45 -5.35 -8.75
C TRP A 218 -9.06 -6.61 -9.49
N VAL A 219 -8.14 -7.39 -8.92
CA VAL A 219 -7.79 -8.73 -9.45
C VAL A 219 -8.99 -9.65 -9.33
N GLN A 220 -9.67 -9.67 -8.16
CA GLN A 220 -10.87 -10.47 -7.93
C GLN A 220 -11.96 -10.15 -8.96
N ILE A 221 -12.32 -8.87 -9.13
CA ILE A 221 -13.34 -8.43 -10.09
C ILE A 221 -13.00 -8.91 -11.52
N LEU A 222 -11.73 -8.80 -11.93
CA LEU A 222 -11.32 -9.26 -13.25
C LEU A 222 -11.47 -10.78 -13.40
N LEU A 223 -11.02 -11.55 -12.41
CA LEU A 223 -11.13 -13.02 -12.44
C LEU A 223 -12.58 -13.48 -12.46
N GLU A 224 -13.45 -12.90 -11.65
CA GLU A 224 -14.89 -13.20 -11.61
C GLU A 224 -15.55 -12.90 -12.97
N ARG A 225 -15.22 -11.74 -13.59
CA ARG A 225 -15.73 -11.41 -14.94
C ARG A 225 -15.26 -12.43 -15.99
N ILE A 226 -14.00 -12.85 -15.97
CA ILE A 226 -13.46 -13.85 -16.90
C ILE A 226 -14.16 -15.20 -16.72
N ILE A 227 -14.26 -15.67 -15.47
CA ILE A 227 -14.92 -16.95 -15.14
C ILE A 227 -16.37 -16.95 -15.63
N LYS A 228 -17.10 -15.87 -15.38
CA LYS A 228 -18.50 -15.71 -15.81
C LYS A 228 -18.62 -15.66 -17.34
N GLU A 229 -17.81 -14.86 -18.04
CA GLU A 229 -17.88 -14.66 -19.47
C GLU A 229 -17.63 -15.95 -20.25
N TYR A 230 -16.66 -16.76 -19.80
CA TYR A 230 -16.28 -18.00 -20.47
C TYR A 230 -16.87 -19.26 -19.85
N ASN A 231 -17.80 -19.12 -18.89
CA ASN A 231 -18.47 -20.22 -18.17
C ASN A 231 -17.47 -21.26 -17.63
N LEU A 232 -16.44 -20.79 -16.93
CA LEU A 232 -15.38 -21.61 -16.34
C LEU A 232 -15.80 -22.04 -14.91
N ASN A 233 -15.22 -23.13 -14.40
CA ASN A 233 -15.35 -23.48 -12.98
C ASN A 233 -14.37 -22.63 -12.14
N THR A 234 -13.15 -22.49 -12.64
CA THR A 234 -12.09 -21.68 -12.00
C THR A 234 -11.23 -21.01 -13.07
N ILE A 235 -10.41 -20.04 -12.66
CA ILE A 235 -9.51 -19.38 -13.60
C ILE A 235 -8.45 -20.32 -14.19
N HIS A 236 -8.13 -21.44 -13.50
CA HIS A 236 -7.18 -22.42 -14.00
C HIS A 236 -7.69 -23.22 -15.21
N ASP A 237 -9.00 -23.19 -15.48
CA ASP A 237 -9.54 -23.75 -16.72
C ASP A 237 -9.06 -22.97 -17.96
N LEU A 238 -8.75 -21.67 -17.77
CA LEU A 238 -8.22 -20.78 -18.81
C LEU A 238 -6.69 -20.62 -18.72
N TRP A 239 -6.15 -20.44 -17.50
CA TRP A 239 -4.73 -20.23 -17.26
C TRP A 239 -4.15 -21.34 -16.38
N PRO A 240 -3.91 -22.55 -16.94
CA PRO A 240 -3.49 -23.71 -16.17
C PRO A 240 -2.11 -23.56 -15.50
N SER A 241 -1.29 -22.62 -16.01
CA SER A 241 0.07 -22.33 -15.51
C SER A 241 0.10 -21.26 -14.42
N LEU A 242 -1.04 -20.65 -14.07
CA LEU A 242 -1.11 -19.63 -13.02
C LEU A 242 -0.67 -20.22 -11.68
N SER A 243 0.44 -19.72 -11.13
CA SER A 243 1.07 -20.28 -9.94
C SER A 243 1.45 -19.24 -8.89
N ALA A 244 1.43 -17.95 -9.22
CA ALA A 244 1.80 -16.89 -8.28
C ALA A 244 0.89 -15.66 -8.39
N TYR A 245 0.64 -15.03 -7.25
CA TYR A 245 -0.04 -13.75 -7.17
C TYR A 245 0.74 -12.78 -6.27
N VAL A 246 1.23 -11.70 -6.87
CA VAL A 246 1.90 -10.60 -6.17
C VAL A 246 0.88 -9.51 -5.89
N HIS A 247 0.57 -9.31 -4.63
CA HIS A 247 -0.42 -8.33 -4.20
C HIS A 247 0.20 -7.18 -3.41
N SER A 248 -0.47 -6.06 -3.38
CA SER A 248 -0.10 -4.91 -2.59
C SER A 248 -1.31 -4.02 -2.32
N GLY A 249 -1.12 -3.09 -1.42
CA GLY A 249 -2.02 -1.96 -1.31
C GLY A 249 -3.08 -2.10 -0.24
N VAL A 250 -3.62 -3.28 0.02
CA VAL A 250 -4.56 -3.60 1.10
C VAL A 250 -4.14 -4.90 1.78
N ALA A 251 -4.60 -5.11 3.01
CA ALA A 251 -4.46 -6.41 3.66
C ALA A 251 -5.12 -7.50 2.79
N PHE A 252 -4.42 -8.61 2.56
CA PHE A 252 -4.91 -9.67 1.68
C PHE A 252 -5.90 -10.61 2.38
N THR A 253 -5.79 -10.76 3.69
CA THR A 253 -6.57 -11.68 4.51
C THR A 253 -8.08 -11.67 4.21
N PRO A 254 -8.77 -10.51 4.09
CA PRO A 254 -10.20 -10.51 3.79
C PRO A 254 -10.58 -11.12 2.43
N TYR A 255 -9.62 -11.18 1.51
CA TYR A 255 -9.84 -11.68 0.13
C TYR A 255 -9.47 -13.14 -0.05
N GLU A 256 -8.72 -13.73 0.88
CA GLU A 256 -8.09 -15.06 0.73
C GLU A 256 -9.09 -16.14 0.37
N LYS A 257 -10.21 -16.24 1.10
CA LYS A 257 -11.28 -17.21 0.84
C LYS A 257 -11.92 -17.05 -0.54
N SER A 258 -12.14 -15.80 -0.97
CA SER A 258 -12.68 -15.53 -2.30
C SER A 258 -11.72 -15.98 -3.39
N PHE A 259 -10.42 -15.73 -3.23
CA PHE A 259 -9.40 -16.19 -4.16
C PHE A 259 -9.27 -17.71 -4.18
N GLU A 260 -9.41 -18.40 -3.05
CA GLU A 260 -9.44 -19.86 -2.98
C GLU A 260 -10.58 -20.46 -3.84
N LYS A 261 -11.74 -19.82 -3.87
CA LYS A 261 -12.86 -20.23 -4.73
C LYS A 261 -12.60 -19.99 -6.22
N LEU A 262 -11.84 -18.91 -6.56
CA LEU A 262 -11.51 -18.57 -7.95
C LEU A 262 -10.39 -19.44 -8.52
N PHE A 263 -9.56 -20.03 -7.67
CA PHE A 263 -8.43 -20.87 -8.07
C PHE A 263 -8.74 -22.36 -7.95
N GLY A 264 -8.49 -23.11 -9.03
CA GLY A 264 -8.60 -24.57 -9.06
C GLY A 264 -7.34 -25.32 -8.60
N LYS A 265 -6.24 -24.57 -8.33
CA LYS A 265 -4.94 -25.10 -7.88
C LYS A 265 -4.35 -24.17 -6.84
N PRO A 266 -3.44 -24.64 -5.98
CA PRO A 266 -2.70 -23.76 -5.07
C PRO A 266 -1.93 -22.67 -5.81
N VAL A 267 -2.04 -21.44 -5.32
CA VAL A 267 -1.32 -20.26 -5.83
C VAL A 267 -0.45 -19.69 -4.71
N VAL A 268 0.79 -19.35 -5.03
CA VAL A 268 1.73 -18.75 -4.08
C VAL A 268 1.44 -17.26 -3.99
N TYR A 269 1.12 -16.77 -2.81
CA TYR A 269 0.92 -15.35 -2.55
C TYR A 269 2.23 -14.67 -2.15
N SER A 270 2.48 -13.48 -2.68
CA SER A 270 3.63 -12.65 -2.32
C SER A 270 3.22 -11.21 -2.12
N GLU A 271 3.40 -10.71 -0.93
CA GLU A 271 3.07 -9.33 -0.58
C GLU A 271 4.22 -8.37 -0.89
N SER A 272 3.86 -7.18 -1.42
CA SER A 272 4.79 -6.07 -1.63
C SER A 272 4.25 -4.78 -1.03
N TYR A 273 5.14 -4.01 -0.40
CA TYR A 273 4.87 -2.69 0.11
C TYR A 273 5.52 -1.66 -0.83
N LEU A 274 4.76 -1.34 -1.88
CA LEU A 274 5.11 -0.31 -2.86
C LEU A 274 4.18 0.88 -2.68
N ALA A 275 4.74 2.01 -2.24
CA ALA A 275 4.06 3.29 -2.14
C ALA A 275 4.49 4.22 -3.27
N SER A 276 3.75 5.35 -3.46
CA SER A 276 4.16 6.40 -4.41
C SER A 276 5.53 6.96 -4.08
N GLU A 277 5.94 6.89 -2.84
CA GLU A 277 7.21 7.37 -2.30
C GLU A 277 8.37 6.39 -2.49
N GLY A 278 8.12 5.12 -2.84
CA GLY A 278 9.15 4.13 -3.11
C GLY A 278 8.78 2.69 -2.78
N TYR A 279 9.69 1.77 -3.08
CA TYR A 279 9.57 0.36 -2.76
C TYR A 279 10.14 0.12 -1.35
N ILE A 280 9.25 -0.06 -0.37
CA ILE A 280 9.58 -0.02 1.06
C ILE A 280 9.94 -1.40 1.60
N ALA A 281 9.11 -2.41 1.32
CA ALA A 281 9.31 -3.77 1.82
C ALA A 281 8.69 -4.81 0.89
N TYR A 282 9.11 -6.06 1.03
CA TYR A 282 8.46 -7.20 0.35
C TYR A 282 8.61 -8.47 1.19
N GLN A 283 7.73 -9.42 0.96
CA GLN A 283 7.72 -10.71 1.60
C GLN A 283 8.87 -11.59 1.07
N VAL A 284 9.75 -12.04 1.97
CA VAL A 284 10.91 -12.89 1.64
C VAL A 284 10.63 -14.37 1.92
N ASP A 285 9.86 -14.63 2.98
CA ASP A 285 9.37 -15.96 3.35
C ASP A 285 7.86 -15.99 3.08
N LEU A 286 7.47 -16.65 1.98
CA LEU A 286 6.08 -16.68 1.50
C LEU A 286 5.15 -17.50 2.41
N ASN A 287 5.69 -18.22 3.40
CA ASN A 287 4.89 -18.91 4.41
C ASN A 287 4.53 -18.02 5.61
N LYS A 288 5.06 -16.78 5.65
CA LYS A 288 4.84 -15.82 6.73
C LYS A 288 4.29 -14.53 6.16
N ARG A 289 3.24 -14.00 6.74
CA ARG A 289 2.67 -12.70 6.38
C ARG A 289 3.49 -11.56 6.99
N ILE A 290 4.79 -11.53 6.66
CA ILE A 290 5.77 -10.60 7.19
C ILE A 290 6.63 -10.12 6.02
N MET A 291 6.84 -8.81 5.93
CA MET A 291 7.69 -8.21 4.90
C MET A 291 9.02 -7.76 5.47
N GLN A 292 10.07 -7.83 4.68
CA GLN A 292 11.39 -7.31 5.02
C GLN A 292 11.60 -5.93 4.41
N LEU A 293 11.98 -4.95 5.23
CA LEU A 293 12.37 -3.61 4.77
C LEU A 293 13.55 -3.66 3.81
N VAL A 294 13.48 -2.89 2.75
CA VAL A 294 14.57 -2.74 1.77
C VAL A 294 15.51 -1.63 2.24
N VAL A 295 16.54 -1.99 2.99
CA VAL A 295 17.40 -1.05 3.73
C VAL A 295 18.59 -0.47 2.94
N ASP A 296 18.78 -0.85 1.66
CA ASP A 296 19.94 -0.48 0.83
C ASP A 296 19.56 0.01 -0.57
N ASN A 297 18.40 0.63 -0.72
CA ASN A 297 17.79 0.91 -2.02
C ASN A 297 17.29 2.34 -2.21
N GLY A 298 18.04 3.32 -1.72
CA GLY A 298 17.75 4.74 -1.97
C GLY A 298 16.66 5.32 -1.05
N ILE A 299 16.38 4.67 0.07
CA ILE A 299 15.50 5.16 1.12
C ILE A 299 16.22 5.06 2.47
N TYR A 300 16.22 6.16 3.21
CA TYR A 300 16.57 6.22 4.61
C TYR A 300 15.29 6.31 5.44
N TYR A 301 15.17 5.45 6.45
CA TYR A 301 13.99 5.32 7.29
C TYR A 301 14.22 5.90 8.67
N GLU A 302 13.21 6.60 9.18
CA GLU A 302 13.06 6.95 10.58
C GLU A 302 11.66 6.52 11.05
N PHE A 303 11.49 6.33 12.35
CA PHE A 303 10.29 5.78 12.95
C PHE A 303 9.84 6.66 14.11
N VAL A 304 8.58 7.13 14.10
CA VAL A 304 7.99 7.88 15.20
C VAL A 304 7.01 6.95 15.92
N PRO A 305 7.19 6.69 17.23
CA PRO A 305 6.22 5.90 17.98
C PRO A 305 4.80 6.44 17.80
N PHE A 306 3.89 5.58 17.33
CA PHE A 306 2.51 5.99 17.06
C PHE A 306 1.69 5.89 18.34
N ASN A 307 1.64 6.99 19.09
CA ASN A 307 0.95 7.12 20.38
C ASN A 307 0.48 8.58 20.59
N GLU A 308 -0.30 8.80 21.62
CA GLU A 308 -0.86 10.12 21.98
C GLU A 308 0.20 11.20 22.25
N ASN A 309 1.41 10.84 22.68
CA ASN A 309 2.46 11.83 22.91
C ASN A 309 2.94 12.46 21.59
N ASN A 310 2.93 11.69 20.50
CA ASN A 310 3.48 12.09 19.22
C ASN A 310 2.41 12.47 18.18
N PHE A 311 1.17 12.01 18.32
CA PHE A 311 0.08 12.25 17.37
C PHE A 311 -1.15 12.80 18.09
N ASP A 312 -1.95 13.62 17.39
CA ASP A 312 -3.25 14.08 17.85
C ASP A 312 -4.36 13.07 17.46
N GLU A 313 -5.60 13.35 17.88
CA GLU A 313 -6.78 12.52 17.62
C GLU A 313 -7.09 12.36 16.13
N ASP A 314 -6.66 13.29 15.29
CA ASP A 314 -6.79 13.23 13.83
C ASP A 314 -5.64 12.50 13.14
N GLY A 315 -4.65 12.02 13.91
CA GLY A 315 -3.46 11.35 13.39
C GLY A 315 -2.45 12.28 12.76
N ASN A 316 -2.50 13.58 13.10
CA ASN A 316 -1.46 14.52 12.70
C ASN A 316 -0.31 14.46 13.71
N ILE A 317 0.91 14.57 13.19
CA ILE A 317 2.09 14.58 14.03
C ILE A 317 2.18 15.87 14.85
N LYS A 318 2.45 15.76 16.15
CA LYS A 318 2.64 16.90 17.06
C LYS A 318 4.02 17.54 16.85
N GLN A 319 4.17 18.79 17.22
CA GLN A 319 5.45 19.46 17.22
C GLN A 319 6.42 18.82 18.22
N ASN A 320 7.72 18.84 17.91
CA ASN A 320 8.80 18.31 18.78
C ASN A 320 8.80 16.77 18.98
N CYS A 321 8.19 16.00 18.08
CA CYS A 321 8.30 14.56 18.09
C CYS A 321 9.72 14.09 17.81
N ASN A 322 10.19 13.12 18.59
CA ASN A 322 11.46 12.48 18.35
C ASN A 322 11.27 11.25 17.44
N SER A 323 12.06 11.18 16.38
CA SER A 323 12.12 10.00 15.53
C SER A 323 13.25 9.07 15.96
N LEU A 324 13.03 7.78 15.79
CA LEU A 324 14.00 6.71 16.06
C LEU A 324 14.64 6.24 14.77
N THR A 325 15.87 5.79 14.85
CA THR A 325 16.53 5.05 13.78
C THR A 325 16.17 3.56 13.85
N ILE A 326 16.53 2.81 12.81
CA ILE A 326 16.31 1.35 12.77
C ILE A 326 16.99 0.58 13.92
N SER A 327 17.99 1.18 14.57
CA SER A 327 18.66 0.59 15.74
C SER A 327 17.94 0.85 17.06
N GLU A 328 17.05 1.84 17.10
CA GLU A 328 16.40 2.29 18.33
C GLU A 328 14.96 1.74 18.47
N VAL A 329 14.36 1.19 17.38
CA VAL A 329 13.02 0.62 17.42
C VAL A 329 12.93 -0.61 18.31
N GLU A 330 11.75 -0.90 18.81
CA GLU A 330 11.39 -2.08 19.59
C GLU A 330 10.40 -2.96 18.83
N GLU A 331 10.43 -4.28 19.06
CA GLU A 331 9.47 -5.21 18.49
C GLU A 331 8.11 -5.06 19.18
N GLY A 332 7.04 -5.23 18.42
CA GLY A 332 5.66 -5.14 18.92
C GLY A 332 5.10 -3.73 19.05
N VAL A 333 5.92 -2.68 18.90
CA VAL A 333 5.49 -1.27 18.96
C VAL A 333 5.10 -0.76 17.57
N ASP A 334 4.03 0.04 17.52
CA ASP A 334 3.57 0.70 16.31
C ASP A 334 4.34 1.99 16.03
N TYR A 335 4.83 2.15 14.80
CA TYR A 335 5.61 3.31 14.36
C TYR A 335 5.05 3.91 13.08
N ALA A 336 4.82 5.22 13.08
CA ALA A 336 4.64 5.96 11.84
C ALA A 336 5.99 6.11 11.12
N ILE A 337 6.02 5.80 9.83
CA ILE A 337 7.25 5.75 9.05
C ILE A 337 7.56 7.10 8.39
N LEU A 338 8.80 7.56 8.56
CA LEU A 338 9.35 8.71 7.85
C LEU A 338 10.32 8.24 6.78
N LEU A 339 10.27 8.84 5.61
CA LEU A 339 11.11 8.52 4.48
C LEU A 339 11.98 9.70 4.06
N SER A 340 13.28 9.43 3.83
CA SER A 340 14.13 10.31 3.05
C SER A 340 14.57 9.52 1.81
N THR A 341 14.19 10.01 0.61
CA THR A 341 14.25 9.20 -0.61
C THR A 341 15.10 9.81 -1.71
N ASN A 342 15.54 8.97 -2.62
CA ASN A 342 16.20 9.38 -3.86
C ASN A 342 15.25 10.00 -4.90
N ALA A 343 14.07 10.43 -4.47
CA ALA A 343 13.14 11.27 -5.22
C ALA A 343 13.01 12.69 -4.62
N GLY A 344 13.74 12.97 -3.52
CA GLY A 344 13.72 14.29 -2.88
C GLY A 344 12.58 14.47 -1.88
N SER A 345 12.07 13.40 -1.31
CA SER A 345 11.32 13.43 -0.07
C SER A 345 12.33 13.40 1.09
N TRP A 346 12.16 14.25 2.08
CA TRP A 346 13.09 14.42 3.20
C TRP A 346 12.32 14.41 4.51
N ARG A 347 12.63 13.46 5.41
CA ARG A 347 11.90 13.22 6.67
C ARG A 347 10.39 13.32 6.48
N TYR A 348 9.92 12.73 5.39
CA TYR A 348 8.54 12.84 4.94
C TYR A 348 7.68 11.76 5.59
N LEU A 349 6.64 12.18 6.31
CA LEU A 349 5.63 11.32 6.93
C LEU A 349 4.64 10.86 5.86
N ILE A 350 4.74 9.60 5.45
CA ILE A 350 3.82 9.06 4.44
C ILE A 350 2.44 8.74 5.01
N GLY A 351 2.35 8.62 6.33
CA GLY A 351 1.12 8.34 7.06
C GLY A 351 0.83 6.86 7.26
N ASP A 352 1.72 5.96 6.87
CA ASP A 352 1.57 4.54 7.16
C ASP A 352 2.21 4.20 8.51
N VAL A 353 1.61 3.24 9.21
CA VAL A 353 2.06 2.73 10.51
C VAL A 353 2.51 1.28 10.33
N VAL A 354 3.71 0.99 10.84
CA VAL A 354 4.33 -0.34 10.77
C VAL A 354 4.72 -0.82 12.16
N LYS A 355 4.78 -2.14 12.33
CA LYS A 355 5.21 -2.82 13.53
C LYS A 355 6.38 -3.73 13.21
N PHE A 356 7.47 -3.66 13.98
CA PHE A 356 8.57 -4.61 13.85
C PHE A 356 8.22 -5.94 14.50
N VAL A 357 8.31 -7.00 13.72
CA VAL A 357 8.15 -8.39 14.19
C VAL A 357 9.51 -8.99 14.51
N ASN A 358 10.54 -8.61 13.75
CA ASN A 358 11.93 -8.97 14.01
C ASN A 358 12.85 -7.82 13.60
N LYS A 359 13.42 -7.17 14.59
CA LYS A 359 14.27 -5.99 14.43
C LYS A 359 15.58 -6.33 13.70
N GLU A 360 16.23 -7.45 14.06
CA GLU A 360 17.51 -7.85 13.47
C GLU A 360 17.42 -8.14 11.98
N LYS A 361 16.29 -8.69 11.54
CA LYS A 361 15.98 -8.97 10.14
C LYS A 361 15.29 -7.83 9.43
N CYS A 362 14.90 -6.78 10.15
CA CYS A 362 14.03 -5.69 9.66
C CYS A 362 12.71 -6.22 9.09
N GLU A 363 12.15 -7.23 9.73
CA GLU A 363 10.86 -7.79 9.38
C GLU A 363 9.75 -6.97 10.03
N ILE A 364 8.79 -6.52 9.20
CA ILE A 364 7.69 -5.65 9.59
C ILE A 364 6.35 -6.20 9.12
N THR A 365 5.29 -5.74 9.77
CA THR A 365 3.91 -5.77 9.29
C THR A 365 3.37 -4.34 9.18
N ILE A 366 2.37 -4.13 8.33
CA ILE A 366 1.65 -2.85 8.24
C ILE A 366 0.48 -2.91 9.21
N SER A 367 0.49 -2.05 10.24
CA SER A 367 -0.60 -1.98 11.22
C SER A 367 -1.75 -1.09 10.77
N GLY A 368 -1.49 -0.15 9.84
CA GLY A 368 -2.52 0.75 9.33
C GLY A 368 -1.97 2.08 8.87
N ARG A 369 -2.77 3.14 9.06
CA ARG A 369 -2.41 4.51 8.69
C ARG A 369 -2.72 5.48 9.82
N THR A 370 -1.89 6.52 9.99
CA THR A 370 -2.06 7.54 11.05
C THR A 370 -3.43 8.22 11.02
N LYS A 371 -4.03 8.39 9.85
CA LYS A 371 -5.37 8.99 9.65
C LYS A 371 -6.50 7.98 9.47
N GLN A 372 -6.22 6.70 9.51
CA GLN A 372 -7.20 5.59 9.35
C GLN A 372 -7.20 4.69 10.58
N PHE A 373 -7.08 5.27 11.74
CA PHE A 373 -7.42 4.61 13.00
C PHE A 373 -8.72 5.22 13.53
N LEU A 374 -9.43 4.47 14.31
CA LEU A 374 -10.65 4.91 14.96
C LEU A 374 -10.35 5.14 16.42
N SER A 375 -10.45 6.40 16.85
CA SER A 375 -10.36 6.80 18.24
C SER A 375 -11.25 8.00 18.45
N LEU A 376 -12.27 7.87 19.27
CA LEU A 376 -13.21 8.92 19.65
C LEU A 376 -13.05 9.30 21.10
N VAL A 377 -12.67 8.31 21.93
CA VAL A 377 -12.60 8.41 23.39
C VAL A 377 -11.32 7.78 23.95
N GLY A 378 -10.38 7.37 23.08
CA GLY A 378 -9.13 6.73 23.48
C GLY A 378 -9.02 5.26 23.11
N GLU A 379 -9.99 4.69 22.38
CA GLU A 379 -10.02 3.27 22.01
C GLU A 379 -8.93 2.84 21.01
N HIS A 380 -8.27 3.75 20.36
CA HIS A 380 -7.11 3.57 19.47
C HIS A 380 -7.14 2.31 18.58
N LEU A 381 -8.29 2.04 17.91
CA LEU A 381 -8.42 0.90 17.02
C LEU A 381 -7.61 1.10 15.75
N SER A 382 -6.55 0.32 15.59
CA SER A 382 -5.76 0.29 14.36
C SER A 382 -6.53 -0.41 13.22
N GLN A 383 -6.11 -0.16 12.00
CA GLN A 383 -6.67 -0.87 10.85
C GLN A 383 -6.43 -2.39 10.97
N ASP A 384 -5.32 -2.80 11.57
CA ASP A 384 -4.99 -4.20 11.81
C ASP A 384 -5.97 -4.84 12.80
N ASN A 385 -6.29 -4.19 13.92
CA ASN A 385 -7.31 -4.67 14.86
C ASN A 385 -8.65 -4.89 14.16
N MET A 386 -9.08 -3.91 13.33
CA MET A 386 -10.34 -4.00 12.59
C MET A 386 -10.33 -5.12 11.55
N ASN A 387 -9.25 -5.28 10.80
CA ASN A 387 -9.10 -6.35 9.81
C ASN A 387 -9.15 -7.74 10.50
N GLN A 388 -8.42 -7.93 11.61
CA GLN A 388 -8.42 -9.20 12.35
C GLN A 388 -9.79 -9.53 12.93
N ALA A 389 -10.50 -8.53 13.50
CA ALA A 389 -11.85 -8.75 14.02
C ALA A 389 -12.80 -9.21 12.91
N VAL A 390 -12.76 -8.55 11.74
CA VAL A 390 -13.59 -8.94 10.57
C VAL A 390 -13.19 -10.32 10.03
N GLU A 391 -11.90 -10.64 9.96
CA GLU A 391 -11.43 -11.97 9.57
C GLU A 391 -11.95 -13.06 10.51
N ASN A 392 -11.88 -12.82 11.82
CA ASN A 392 -12.35 -13.77 12.83
C ASN A 392 -13.84 -14.06 12.67
N ILE A 393 -14.67 -13.00 12.51
CA ILE A 393 -16.12 -13.22 12.30
C ILE A 393 -16.43 -13.88 10.97
N SER A 394 -15.72 -13.55 9.91
CA SER A 394 -15.84 -14.22 8.60
C SER A 394 -15.58 -15.73 8.72
N ASN A 395 -14.57 -16.12 9.53
CA ASN A 395 -14.25 -17.52 9.80
C ASN A 395 -15.31 -18.20 10.68
N GLU A 396 -15.75 -17.57 11.78
CA GLU A 396 -16.72 -18.13 12.70
C GLU A 396 -18.11 -18.29 12.07
N LEU A 397 -18.54 -17.30 11.29
CA LEU A 397 -19.84 -17.31 10.62
C LEU A 397 -19.83 -18.02 9.26
N LYS A 398 -18.63 -18.41 8.77
CA LYS A 398 -18.43 -19.09 7.48
C LYS A 398 -18.99 -18.30 6.29
N VAL A 399 -18.80 -17.01 6.29
CA VAL A 399 -19.19 -16.07 5.23
C VAL A 399 -17.98 -15.33 4.67
N ASP A 400 -18.10 -14.80 3.47
CA ASP A 400 -17.04 -13.99 2.85
C ASP A 400 -17.30 -12.51 3.08
N ILE A 401 -16.40 -11.82 3.82
CA ILE A 401 -16.44 -10.39 4.04
C ILE A 401 -15.19 -9.77 3.42
N ASN A 402 -15.30 -9.24 2.21
CA ASN A 402 -14.17 -8.74 1.44
C ASN A 402 -13.89 -7.26 1.69
N GLU A 403 -14.93 -6.48 1.93
CA GLU A 403 -14.85 -5.05 2.21
C GLU A 403 -15.59 -4.72 3.50
N PHE A 404 -15.09 -3.73 4.21
CA PHE A 404 -15.79 -3.12 5.34
C PHE A 404 -15.32 -1.69 5.54
N THR A 405 -16.11 -0.93 6.27
CA THR A 405 -15.72 0.37 6.79
C THR A 405 -16.41 0.62 8.13
N VAL A 406 -15.82 1.47 8.94
CA VAL A 406 -16.39 1.86 10.21
C VAL A 406 -16.37 3.38 10.36
N ALA A 407 -17.39 3.93 10.97
CA ALA A 407 -17.44 5.32 11.37
C ALA A 407 -17.70 5.43 12.87
N GLY A 408 -17.01 6.35 13.49
CA GLY A 408 -17.29 6.71 14.88
C GLY A 408 -18.04 8.03 14.95
N PHE A 409 -18.99 8.13 15.87
CA PHE A 409 -19.77 9.35 16.07
C PHE A 409 -20.24 9.50 17.51
N ARG A 410 -20.58 10.73 17.84
CA ARG A 410 -21.17 11.05 19.15
C ARG A 410 -22.68 10.80 19.12
N GLU A 411 -23.17 10.11 20.13
CA GLU A 411 -24.59 9.84 20.32
C GLU A 411 -25.00 10.34 21.72
N ASP A 412 -25.75 11.45 21.77
CA ASP A 412 -26.11 12.17 23.00
C ASP A 412 -24.88 12.47 23.90
N LYS A 413 -24.78 11.75 25.03
CA LYS A 413 -23.69 11.88 25.99
C LYS A 413 -22.64 10.78 25.88
N THR A 414 -22.80 9.86 24.93
CA THR A 414 -21.93 8.71 24.73
C THR A 414 -21.38 8.70 23.30
N PHE A 415 -20.64 7.66 22.95
CA PHE A 415 -20.08 7.46 21.62
C PHE A 415 -20.49 6.10 21.08
N ALA A 416 -20.53 6.02 19.77
CA ALA A 416 -20.92 4.82 19.04
C ALA A 416 -20.04 4.56 17.83
N HIS A 417 -19.88 3.28 17.47
CA HIS A 417 -19.32 2.88 16.19
C HIS A 417 -20.43 2.33 15.29
N HIS A 418 -20.38 2.68 14.01
CA HIS A 418 -21.21 2.11 12.96
C HIS A 418 -20.36 1.35 11.96
N TRP A 419 -20.51 0.06 11.94
CA TRP A 419 -19.83 -0.87 11.05
C TRP A 419 -20.68 -1.11 9.80
N TYR A 420 -20.08 -1.00 8.63
CA TYR A 420 -20.67 -1.40 7.36
C TYR A 420 -19.82 -2.52 6.80
N ILE A 421 -20.39 -3.71 6.61
CA ILE A 421 -19.68 -4.87 6.10
C ILE A 421 -20.28 -5.32 4.78
N ALA A 422 -19.41 -5.66 3.83
CA ALA A 422 -19.76 -6.22 2.54
C ALA A 422 -19.90 -7.73 2.65
N CYS A 423 -21.12 -8.23 2.55
CA CYS A 423 -21.40 -9.65 2.56
C CYS A 423 -22.60 -9.95 1.66
N ASP A 424 -22.40 -10.85 0.68
CA ASP A 424 -23.45 -11.24 -0.25
C ASP A 424 -24.23 -12.48 0.24
N GLU A 425 -23.76 -13.08 1.34
CA GLU A 425 -24.39 -14.21 2.03
C GLU A 425 -25.24 -13.74 3.20
N PRO A 426 -26.32 -14.47 3.56
CA PRO A 426 -27.11 -14.13 4.74
C PRO A 426 -26.28 -14.16 6.02
N ILE A 427 -26.31 -13.11 6.81
CA ILE A 427 -25.60 -12.99 8.08
C ILE A 427 -26.53 -12.49 9.19
N ASP A 428 -26.41 -13.09 10.35
CA ASP A 428 -27.07 -12.62 11.56
C ASP A 428 -26.32 -11.37 12.08
N LYS A 429 -26.97 -10.20 11.93
CA LYS A 429 -26.38 -8.91 12.30
C LYS A 429 -26.09 -8.79 13.80
N GLU A 430 -26.98 -9.30 14.66
CA GLU A 430 -26.82 -9.23 16.13
C GLU A 430 -25.63 -10.10 16.56
N LEU A 431 -25.52 -11.30 15.99
CA LEU A 431 -24.39 -12.17 16.25
C LEU A 431 -23.09 -11.57 15.71
N ALA A 432 -23.08 -11.01 14.50
CA ALA A 432 -21.91 -10.42 13.88
C ALA A 432 -21.36 -9.26 14.72
N ILE A 433 -22.21 -8.30 15.13
CA ILE A 433 -21.77 -7.16 15.94
C ILE A 433 -21.27 -7.57 17.32
N LYS A 434 -21.93 -8.54 17.95
CA LYS A 434 -21.48 -9.10 19.21
C LYS A 434 -20.09 -9.73 19.08
N LYS A 435 -19.85 -10.48 18.01
CA LYS A 435 -18.56 -11.13 17.76
C LYS A 435 -17.46 -10.12 17.41
N ILE A 436 -17.76 -9.08 16.63
CA ILE A 436 -16.81 -7.97 16.41
C ILE A 436 -16.38 -7.37 17.75
N ASP A 437 -17.33 -7.06 18.62
CA ASP A 437 -17.05 -6.49 19.95
C ASP A 437 -16.17 -7.42 20.80
N GLU A 438 -16.51 -8.71 20.83
CA GLU A 438 -15.72 -9.73 21.57
C GLU A 438 -14.27 -9.79 21.07
N HIS A 439 -14.06 -9.84 19.73
CA HIS A 439 -12.72 -9.89 19.16
C HIS A 439 -11.93 -8.61 19.38
N LEU A 440 -12.55 -7.45 19.20
CA LEU A 440 -11.89 -6.17 19.44
C LEU A 440 -11.45 -5.99 20.89
N LYS A 441 -12.23 -6.45 21.87
CA LYS A 441 -11.86 -6.44 23.29
C LYS A 441 -10.63 -7.31 23.59
N VAL A 442 -10.42 -8.37 22.82
CA VAL A 442 -9.24 -9.24 22.94
C VAL A 442 -8.02 -8.62 22.23
N LEU A 443 -8.24 -7.96 21.10
CA LEU A 443 -7.19 -7.42 20.25
C LEU A 443 -6.66 -6.05 20.74
N ASN A 444 -7.44 -5.34 21.55
CA ASN A 444 -7.11 -3.98 21.96
C ASN A 444 -7.62 -3.67 23.36
N ASP A 445 -6.70 -3.45 24.29
CA ASP A 445 -7.01 -3.18 25.70
C ASP A 445 -7.70 -1.83 25.90
N ASP A 446 -7.30 -0.79 25.16
CA ASP A 446 -7.91 0.53 25.24
C ASP A 446 -9.37 0.46 24.79
N TYR A 447 -9.64 -0.22 23.68
CA TYR A 447 -11.01 -0.47 23.22
C TYR A 447 -11.83 -1.21 24.29
N ARG A 448 -11.27 -2.20 24.97
CA ARG A 448 -11.96 -2.94 26.03
C ARG A 448 -12.38 -2.02 27.17
N VAL A 449 -11.49 -1.12 27.59
CA VAL A 449 -11.77 -0.13 28.64
C VAL A 449 -12.87 0.84 28.21
N GLU A 450 -12.71 1.43 27.03
CA GLU A 450 -13.67 2.42 26.52
C GLU A 450 -15.07 1.84 26.25
N ARG A 451 -15.17 0.54 25.94
CA ARG A 451 -16.47 -0.15 25.81
C ARG A 451 -17.25 -0.24 27.12
N GLU A 452 -16.56 -0.17 28.26
CA GLU A 452 -17.20 -0.15 29.58
C GLU A 452 -17.58 1.27 29.99
N GLU A 453 -16.85 2.30 29.54
CA GLU A 453 -16.98 3.68 30.00
C GLU A 453 -17.77 4.57 29.02
N ALA A 454 -17.24 4.87 27.87
CA ALA A 454 -17.72 5.93 26.98
C ALA A 454 -18.30 5.43 25.65
N LEU A 455 -17.76 4.36 25.08
CA LEU A 455 -18.19 3.78 23.80
C LEU A 455 -19.33 2.77 24.04
N ARG A 456 -20.58 3.23 24.11
CA ARG A 456 -21.72 2.42 24.56
C ARG A 456 -22.33 1.58 23.45
N ASN A 457 -22.52 2.14 22.27
CA ASN A 457 -23.29 1.51 21.21
C ASN A 457 -22.42 1.09 20.01
N LEU A 458 -22.77 -0.06 19.45
CA LEU A 458 -22.24 -0.56 18.21
C LEU A 458 -23.39 -0.85 17.26
N TYR A 459 -23.29 -0.36 16.05
CA TYR A 459 -24.24 -0.59 14.96
C TYR A 459 -23.58 -1.34 13.82
N ILE A 460 -24.35 -2.14 13.09
CA ILE A 460 -23.86 -2.86 11.92
C ILE A 460 -24.89 -2.83 10.80
N ASP A 461 -24.43 -2.47 9.61
CA ASP A 461 -25.15 -2.69 8.37
C ASP A 461 -24.42 -3.70 7.50
N VAL A 462 -25.16 -4.68 7.01
CA VAL A 462 -24.69 -5.65 6.04
C VAL A 462 -25.18 -5.24 4.68
N LEU A 463 -24.27 -5.02 3.76
CA LEU A 463 -24.55 -4.48 2.43
C LEU A 463 -23.98 -5.44 1.38
N PRO A 464 -24.60 -5.56 0.20
CA PRO A 464 -24.01 -6.28 -0.92
C PRO A 464 -22.64 -5.68 -1.30
N THR A 465 -21.70 -6.53 -1.69
CA THR A 465 -20.31 -6.12 -2.00
C THR A 465 -20.24 -5.04 -3.07
N HIS A 466 -21.11 -5.09 -4.09
CA HIS A 466 -21.13 -4.09 -5.16
C HIS A 466 -21.42 -2.65 -4.68
N VAL A 467 -22.15 -2.48 -3.57
CA VAL A 467 -22.51 -1.15 -3.02
C VAL A 467 -21.27 -0.32 -2.69
N PHE A 468 -20.22 -0.96 -2.19
CA PHE A 468 -18.95 -0.30 -1.90
C PHE A 468 -18.26 0.20 -3.18
N TYR A 469 -18.30 -0.59 -4.25
CA TYR A 469 -17.72 -0.21 -5.54
C TYR A 469 -18.54 0.84 -6.27
N ASP A 470 -19.88 0.79 -6.20
CA ASP A 470 -20.78 1.79 -6.77
C ASP A 470 -20.56 3.17 -6.12
N PHE A 471 -20.34 3.21 -4.81
CA PHE A 471 -19.96 4.45 -4.13
C PHE A 471 -18.60 4.99 -4.60
N MET A 472 -17.62 4.13 -4.81
CA MET A 472 -16.32 4.54 -5.34
C MET A 472 -16.46 5.09 -6.76
N GLU A 473 -17.30 4.48 -7.59
CA GLU A 473 -17.60 4.96 -8.94
C GLU A 473 -18.26 6.35 -8.90
N LYS A 474 -19.33 6.51 -8.12
CA LYS A 474 -20.02 7.79 -7.94
C LYS A 474 -19.10 8.91 -7.47
N THR A 475 -18.11 8.59 -6.65
CA THR A 475 -17.13 9.57 -6.14
C THR A 475 -15.92 9.77 -7.05
N GLY A 476 -15.92 9.18 -8.26
CA GLY A 476 -14.81 9.28 -9.23
C GLY A 476 -13.51 8.60 -8.78
N LYS A 477 -13.61 7.64 -7.87
CA LYS A 477 -12.46 6.93 -7.26
C LYS A 477 -12.40 5.46 -7.72
N ILE A 478 -12.61 5.21 -9.00
CA ILE A 478 -12.42 3.90 -9.61
C ILE A 478 -11.05 3.82 -10.28
N GLY A 479 -10.34 2.73 -10.05
CA GLY A 479 -9.07 2.45 -10.72
C GLY A 479 -8.19 1.46 -9.96
N GLY A 480 -7.29 0.81 -10.66
CA GLY A 480 -6.46 -0.29 -10.13
C GLY A 480 -5.58 0.02 -8.91
N ALA A 481 -5.50 1.28 -8.49
CA ALA A 481 -4.82 1.71 -7.27
C ALA A 481 -5.79 2.23 -6.19
N THR A 482 -7.10 2.26 -6.45
CA THR A 482 -8.08 2.84 -5.54
C THR A 482 -8.57 1.80 -4.53
N LYS A 483 -8.79 2.23 -3.28
CA LYS A 483 -9.18 1.37 -2.15
C LYS A 483 -10.32 2.00 -1.38
N PHE A 484 -11.24 1.17 -0.87
CA PHE A 484 -12.24 1.65 0.08
C PHE A 484 -11.58 1.94 1.44
N PRO A 485 -11.82 3.10 2.08
CA PRO A 485 -11.22 3.42 3.38
C PRO A 485 -11.84 2.57 4.49
N ARG A 486 -11.01 2.07 5.38
CA ARG A 486 -11.47 1.28 6.54
C ARG A 486 -12.14 2.13 7.62
N VAL A 487 -11.84 3.44 7.65
CA VAL A 487 -12.48 4.40 8.56
C VAL A 487 -13.04 5.56 7.76
N LEU A 488 -14.31 5.89 7.99
CA LEU A 488 -14.97 7.06 7.42
C LEU A 488 -15.08 8.16 8.49
N LYS A 489 -14.64 9.38 8.14
CA LYS A 489 -14.72 10.57 9.02
C LYS A 489 -15.28 11.77 8.24
N GLY A 490 -15.90 12.69 8.97
CA GLY A 490 -16.36 13.98 8.45
C GLY A 490 -17.23 13.87 7.21
N LYS A 491 -17.00 14.74 6.21
CA LYS A 491 -17.80 14.81 4.99
C LYS A 491 -17.97 13.46 4.28
N ARG A 492 -16.92 12.64 4.28
CA ARG A 492 -16.94 11.33 3.59
C ARG A 492 -17.91 10.34 4.26
N TYR A 493 -18.09 10.44 5.57
CA TYR A 493 -19.10 9.68 6.28
C TYR A 493 -20.50 10.17 5.95
N GLU A 494 -20.70 11.49 5.85
CA GLU A 494 -21.99 12.06 5.43
C GLU A 494 -22.34 11.65 4.00
N ASP A 495 -21.41 11.78 3.04
CA ASP A 495 -21.60 11.35 1.64
C ASP A 495 -21.95 9.85 1.56
N TRP A 496 -21.34 9.00 2.39
CA TRP A 496 -21.66 7.57 2.48
C TRP A 496 -23.07 7.32 3.00
N LYS A 497 -23.48 8.01 4.08
CA LYS A 497 -24.83 7.89 4.64
C LYS A 497 -25.91 8.32 3.62
N GLU A 498 -25.68 9.43 2.93
CA GLU A 498 -26.59 9.89 1.88
C GLU A 498 -26.69 8.86 0.74
N PHE A 499 -25.56 8.28 0.34
CA PHE A 499 -25.55 7.25 -0.68
C PHE A 499 -26.35 6.00 -0.27
N ILE A 500 -26.11 5.47 0.93
CA ILE A 500 -26.87 4.31 1.45
C ILE A 500 -28.35 4.61 1.59
N SER A 501 -28.69 5.82 2.06
CA SER A 501 -30.10 6.23 2.19
C SER A 501 -30.80 6.30 0.84
N SER A 502 -30.12 6.74 -0.23
CA SER A 502 -30.69 6.77 -1.58
C SER A 502 -31.02 5.38 -2.13
N LEU A 503 -30.21 4.36 -1.81
CA LEU A 503 -30.47 2.97 -2.23
C LEU A 503 -31.72 2.37 -1.56
N ASN A 504 -32.09 2.85 -0.37
CA ASN A 504 -33.26 2.40 0.36
C ASN A 504 -34.55 3.15 -0.08
N SER A 505 -34.42 4.29 -0.75
CA SER A 505 -35.56 5.08 -1.26
C SER A 505 -36.09 4.59 -2.61
N ASP A 506 -35.26 3.82 -3.34
CA ASP A 506 -35.61 3.27 -4.66
C ASP A 506 -36.22 1.85 -4.59
N LYS A 507 -36.43 1.33 -3.36
CA LYS A 507 -37.14 0.07 -3.09
C LYS A 507 -38.55 0.35 -2.55
#